data_e9a1ea57e85b55b4bc4f39d813fed7d6
#
_entry.id   e9a1ea57e85b55b4bc4f39d813fed7d6
#
_cell.length_a   1.000
_cell.length_b   1.000
_cell.length_c   1.000
_cell.angle_alpha   90.00
_cell.angle_beta   90.00
_cell.angle_gamma   90.00
#
_symmetry.space_group_name_H-M   'P 1'
#
loop_
_entity.id
_entity.type
_entity.pdbx_description
1 polymer ?
#
loop_
_entity_poly.entity_id
_entity_poly.type
_entity_poly.pdbx_seq_one_letter_code
_entity_poly.pdbx_strand_id
1 'polypeptide(L)'
;MRMGYVLAALLTLMPAPTANATEAGDRRGRFSELARRYAEATDPQTSEDLLSELFAVVDVEVVDNLRSGGPFASAAFIQQRLEAFSDDWGGATFLAVQPERGGPDATTLLAITVTRAEPRGSLRIYGRGGGAVSLLTATLRDGALALHAWPRGREGAAQLLVSWEGAPTGRGSRLLHLELWQLDARAGARRVWSSDGLFPEGLWAIAFDVARGQFSVRHEARYPGWTSGCAGQTEEEEAYRQPPASEAPVLMHRRVWNGWHRELHAAVARLLAALGTDDARALAELVPNGAVRARLPRALELEPACDERVPAPAGTVIVAATTRGGEPPLIPWSLTWRRGPRGWRLAAVSPVLK
;
A
#
# COMPACT_ATOMS: atom_id res chain seq x y z
N MET A 1 -5.85 -64.46 -62.19
CA MET A 1 -4.58 -64.00 -61.60
C MET A 1 -4.72 -62.51 -61.32
N ARG A 2 -4.91 -62.12 -60.09
CA ARG A 2 -4.97 -60.67 -59.67
C ARG A 2 -3.80 -60.47 -58.69
N MET A 3 -2.81 -59.69 -59.12
CA MET A 3 -1.70 -59.23 -58.33
C MET A 3 -2.12 -58.06 -57.47
N GLY A 4 -2.10 -58.19 -56.14
CA GLY A 4 -2.32 -57.12 -55.18
C GLY A 4 -1.00 -56.43 -54.86
N TYR A 5 -0.94 -55.12 -55.02
CA TYR A 5 0.19 -54.30 -54.57
C TYR A 5 -0.07 -53.87 -53.14
N VAL A 6 0.87 -54.24 -52.23
CA VAL A 6 0.90 -53.72 -50.88
C VAL A 6 1.74 -52.45 -50.85
N LEU A 7 1.10 -51.31 -50.57
CA LEU A 7 1.79 -50.03 -50.38
C LEU A 7 2.21 -49.93 -48.91
N ALA A 8 3.50 -50.01 -48.62
CA ALA A 8 4.08 -49.75 -47.32
C ALA A 8 4.28 -48.23 -47.16
N ALA A 9 3.50 -47.60 -46.28
CA ALA A 9 3.68 -46.21 -45.91
C ALA A 9 4.82 -46.13 -44.85
N LEU A 10 5.94 -45.57 -45.20
CA LEU A 10 7.01 -45.16 -44.26
C LEU A 10 6.55 -43.88 -43.55
N LEU A 11 6.19 -44.01 -42.26
CA LEU A 11 6.07 -42.86 -41.37
C LEU A 11 7.47 -42.40 -40.96
N THR A 12 7.93 -41.31 -41.58
CA THR A 12 9.11 -40.57 -41.09
C THR A 12 8.73 -39.79 -39.81
N LEU A 13 9.15 -40.33 -38.68
CA LEU A 13 9.17 -39.58 -37.42
C LEU A 13 10.16 -38.43 -37.59
N MET A 14 9.64 -37.20 -37.71
CA MET A 14 10.46 -36.00 -37.54
C MET A 14 10.81 -35.85 -36.05
N PRO A 15 12.11 -35.69 -35.71
CA PRO A 15 12.47 -35.39 -34.33
C PRO A 15 11.89 -34.01 -33.96
N ALA A 16 11.13 -33.95 -32.87
CA ALA A 16 10.68 -32.70 -32.30
C ALA A 16 11.88 -31.86 -31.84
N PRO A 17 11.84 -30.54 -31.95
CA PRO A 17 12.95 -29.68 -31.57
C PRO A 17 13.23 -29.78 -30.05
N THR A 18 14.33 -30.47 -29.72
CA THR A 18 14.79 -30.67 -28.33
C THR A 18 15.42 -29.40 -27.70
N ALA A 19 15.66 -28.35 -28.49
CA ALA A 19 16.31 -27.12 -28.03
C ALA A 19 15.51 -26.37 -26.94
N ASN A 20 14.20 -26.25 -27.06
CA ASN A 20 13.37 -25.50 -26.11
C ASN A 20 13.26 -26.12 -24.71
N ALA A 21 13.38 -27.45 -24.58
CA ALA A 21 13.29 -28.13 -23.31
C ALA A 21 14.57 -27.95 -22.46
N THR A 22 15.73 -27.86 -23.11
CA THR A 22 17.02 -27.67 -22.43
C THR A 22 17.16 -26.24 -21.91
N GLU A 23 16.77 -25.23 -22.68
CA GLU A 23 16.80 -23.82 -22.25
C GLU A 23 15.82 -23.53 -21.12
N ALA A 24 14.62 -24.11 -21.13
CA ALA A 24 13.63 -23.95 -20.07
C ALA A 24 14.11 -24.61 -18.74
N GLY A 25 14.79 -25.77 -18.82
CA GLY A 25 15.39 -26.42 -17.66
C GLY A 25 16.54 -25.62 -17.05
N ASP A 26 17.39 -25.04 -17.89
CA ASP A 26 18.50 -24.16 -17.47
C ASP A 26 17.98 -22.87 -16.81
N ARG A 27 16.91 -22.29 -17.33
CA ARG A 27 16.28 -21.09 -16.77
C ARG A 27 15.70 -21.33 -15.39
N ARG A 28 15.01 -22.47 -15.17
CA ARG A 28 14.49 -22.83 -13.88
C ARG A 28 15.62 -23.09 -12.86
N GLY A 29 16.68 -23.80 -13.26
CA GLY A 29 17.85 -24.02 -12.40
C GLY A 29 18.52 -22.72 -11.97
N ARG A 30 18.66 -21.75 -12.92
CA ARG A 30 19.17 -20.42 -12.58
C ARG A 30 18.26 -19.68 -11.63
N PHE A 31 16.94 -19.73 -11.83
CA PHE A 31 15.98 -19.09 -10.95
C PHE A 31 16.05 -19.65 -9.52
N SER A 32 16.06 -20.97 -9.35
CA SER A 32 16.17 -21.63 -8.05
C SER A 32 17.45 -21.25 -7.29
N GLU A 33 18.58 -21.16 -8.01
CA GLU A 33 19.85 -20.72 -7.42
C GLU A 33 19.80 -19.24 -6.98
N LEU A 34 19.21 -18.35 -7.78
CA LEU A 34 19.03 -16.97 -7.43
C LEU A 34 18.07 -16.81 -6.23
N ALA A 35 16.99 -17.59 -6.18
CA ALA A 35 16.02 -17.57 -5.08
C ALA A 35 16.67 -18.01 -3.76
N ARG A 36 17.50 -19.07 -3.79
CA ARG A 36 18.27 -19.52 -2.63
C ARG A 36 19.23 -18.42 -2.14
N ARG A 37 20.00 -17.80 -3.03
CA ARG A 37 20.92 -16.70 -2.70
C ARG A 37 20.18 -15.49 -2.15
N TYR A 38 19.02 -15.16 -2.71
CA TYR A 38 18.17 -14.08 -2.21
C TYR A 38 17.68 -14.37 -0.78
N ALA A 39 17.30 -15.61 -0.48
CA ALA A 39 16.86 -16.00 0.86
C ALA A 39 18.00 -15.89 1.90
N GLU A 40 19.23 -16.15 1.51
CA GLU A 40 20.43 -16.09 2.36
C GLU A 40 21.02 -14.67 2.48
N ALA A 41 20.69 -13.74 1.57
CA ALA A 41 21.25 -12.41 1.55
C ALA A 41 20.83 -11.60 2.78
N THR A 42 21.78 -11.03 3.51
CA THR A 42 21.57 -10.18 4.68
C THR A 42 21.84 -8.70 4.37
N ASP A 43 22.64 -8.43 3.35
CA ASP A 43 22.95 -7.09 2.88
C ASP A 43 21.82 -6.56 1.98
N PRO A 44 21.28 -5.35 2.25
CA PRO A 44 20.19 -4.76 1.47
C PRO A 44 20.50 -4.62 -0.02
N GLN A 45 21.72 -4.16 -0.38
CA GLN A 45 22.09 -3.96 -1.79
C GLN A 45 22.15 -5.28 -2.54
N THR A 46 22.78 -6.30 -1.96
CA THR A 46 22.84 -7.66 -2.51
C THR A 46 21.43 -8.23 -2.70
N SER A 47 20.52 -7.99 -1.74
CA SER A 47 19.12 -8.41 -1.85
C SER A 47 18.41 -7.74 -3.03
N GLU A 48 18.60 -6.44 -3.24
CA GLU A 48 18.01 -5.70 -4.37
C GLU A 48 18.54 -6.20 -5.71
N ASP A 49 19.85 -6.42 -5.82
CA ASP A 49 20.47 -6.91 -7.04
C ASP A 49 19.95 -8.31 -7.41
N LEU A 50 19.88 -9.22 -6.43
CA LEU A 50 19.33 -10.58 -6.63
C LEU A 50 17.84 -10.55 -6.98
N LEU A 51 17.06 -9.67 -6.35
CA LEU A 51 15.64 -9.50 -6.67
C LEU A 51 15.46 -9.00 -8.13
N SER A 52 16.31 -8.08 -8.56
CA SER A 52 16.32 -7.60 -9.94
C SER A 52 16.65 -8.71 -10.94
N GLU A 53 17.65 -9.57 -10.63
CA GLU A 53 17.98 -10.72 -11.45
C GLU A 53 16.85 -11.76 -11.50
N LEU A 54 16.18 -12.05 -10.40
CA LEU A 54 15.01 -12.92 -10.34
C LEU A 54 13.89 -12.41 -11.24
N PHE A 55 13.60 -11.13 -11.18
CA PHE A 55 12.59 -10.52 -12.05
C PHE A 55 13.00 -10.59 -13.53
N ALA A 56 14.28 -10.42 -13.85
CA ALA A 56 14.76 -10.55 -15.22
C ALA A 56 14.54 -11.96 -15.78
N VAL A 57 14.72 -13.02 -14.98
CA VAL A 57 14.44 -14.39 -15.38
C VAL A 57 12.94 -14.60 -15.63
N VAL A 58 12.07 -14.05 -14.77
CA VAL A 58 10.61 -14.08 -14.95
C VAL A 58 10.20 -13.34 -16.23
N ASP A 59 10.78 -12.16 -16.50
CA ASP A 59 10.50 -11.40 -17.72
C ASP A 59 10.82 -12.17 -18.99
N VAL A 60 11.96 -12.83 -19.01
CA VAL A 60 12.35 -13.67 -20.18
C VAL A 60 11.35 -14.80 -20.37
N GLU A 61 10.93 -15.50 -19.29
CA GLU A 61 9.93 -16.57 -19.38
C GLU A 61 8.59 -16.05 -19.94
N VAL A 62 8.08 -14.93 -19.42
CA VAL A 62 6.81 -14.35 -19.88
C VAL A 62 6.89 -13.89 -21.34
N VAL A 63 7.95 -13.17 -21.70
CA VAL A 63 8.14 -12.64 -23.06
C VAL A 63 8.27 -13.76 -24.08
N ASP A 64 8.98 -14.84 -23.78
CA ASP A 64 9.14 -15.98 -24.69
C ASP A 64 7.80 -16.70 -24.90
N ASN A 65 7.00 -16.89 -23.85
CA ASN A 65 5.66 -17.44 -23.98
C ASN A 65 4.74 -16.56 -24.81
N LEU A 66 4.75 -15.25 -24.58
CA LEU A 66 3.97 -14.30 -25.39
C LEU A 66 4.40 -14.26 -26.86
N ARG A 67 5.69 -14.38 -27.14
CA ARG A 67 6.25 -14.45 -28.51
C ARG A 67 5.84 -15.73 -29.22
N SER A 68 5.77 -16.85 -28.51
CA SER A 68 5.34 -18.13 -29.05
C SER A 68 3.89 -18.10 -29.55
N GLY A 69 3.05 -17.22 -29.00
CA GLY A 69 1.69 -17.00 -29.44
C GLY A 69 0.74 -18.18 -29.14
N GLY A 70 -0.47 -18.10 -29.65
CA GLY A 70 -1.47 -19.15 -29.49
C GLY A 70 -1.77 -19.47 -28.01
N PRO A 71 -1.95 -20.75 -27.64
CA PRO A 71 -2.23 -21.16 -26.26
C PRO A 71 -1.16 -20.72 -25.25
N PHE A 72 0.10 -20.67 -25.69
CA PHE A 72 1.25 -20.31 -24.86
C PHE A 72 1.21 -18.84 -24.37
N ALA A 73 0.59 -17.97 -25.15
CA ALA A 73 0.45 -16.56 -24.81
C ALA A 73 -0.74 -16.25 -23.89
N SER A 74 -1.52 -17.27 -23.49
CA SER A 74 -2.66 -17.06 -22.58
C SER A 74 -2.20 -16.80 -21.15
N ALA A 75 -2.95 -15.95 -20.41
CA ALA A 75 -2.67 -15.71 -19.00
C ALA A 75 -2.68 -17.00 -18.17
N ALA A 76 -3.58 -17.94 -18.48
CA ALA A 76 -3.66 -19.23 -17.78
C ALA A 76 -2.39 -20.07 -17.99
N PHE A 77 -1.84 -20.10 -19.20
CA PHE A 77 -0.59 -20.84 -19.48
C PHE A 77 0.59 -20.16 -18.77
N ILE A 78 0.71 -18.84 -18.88
CA ILE A 78 1.76 -18.06 -18.19
C ILE A 78 1.67 -18.30 -16.69
N GLN A 79 0.45 -18.26 -16.10
CA GLN A 79 0.22 -18.53 -14.70
C GLN A 79 0.74 -19.91 -14.31
N GLN A 80 0.39 -20.96 -15.05
CA GLN A 80 0.85 -22.33 -14.79
C GLN A 80 2.38 -22.46 -14.88
N ARG A 81 3.01 -21.77 -15.82
CA ARG A 81 4.47 -21.75 -15.93
C ARG A 81 5.14 -21.09 -14.73
N LEU A 82 4.55 -20.02 -14.22
CA LEU A 82 5.10 -19.27 -13.10
C LEU A 82 4.84 -19.94 -11.74
N GLU A 83 3.85 -20.82 -11.63
CA GLU A 83 3.65 -21.66 -10.42
C GLU A 83 4.89 -22.50 -10.10
N ALA A 84 5.59 -23.00 -11.12
CA ALA A 84 6.84 -23.73 -10.92
C ALA A 84 7.96 -22.87 -10.32
N PHE A 85 7.96 -21.55 -10.57
CA PHE A 85 8.89 -20.60 -9.94
C PHE A 85 8.44 -20.23 -8.52
N SER A 86 7.14 -20.20 -8.26
CA SER A 86 6.59 -19.95 -6.91
C SER A 86 7.09 -20.98 -5.90
N ASP A 87 7.11 -22.27 -6.28
CA ASP A 87 7.59 -23.36 -5.44
C ASP A 87 9.08 -23.18 -5.07
N ASP A 88 9.89 -22.73 -6.04
CA ASP A 88 11.32 -22.54 -5.85
C ASP A 88 11.65 -21.26 -5.05
N TRP A 89 10.77 -20.26 -5.05
CA TRP A 89 11.03 -18.97 -4.40
C TRP A 89 10.53 -18.85 -2.96
N GLY A 90 9.82 -19.81 -2.46
CA GLY A 90 9.35 -19.82 -1.06
C GLY A 90 8.71 -18.48 -0.62
N GLY A 91 7.38 -18.39 -0.72
CA GLY A 91 6.62 -17.19 -0.33
C GLY A 91 6.38 -16.16 -1.42
N ALA A 92 6.83 -16.40 -2.67
CA ALA A 92 6.41 -15.56 -3.81
C ALA A 92 5.06 -16.04 -4.36
N THR A 93 4.22 -15.10 -4.75
CA THR A 93 2.97 -15.37 -5.48
C THR A 93 2.98 -14.65 -6.82
N PHE A 94 2.46 -15.30 -7.84
CA PHE A 94 2.33 -14.76 -9.19
C PHE A 94 0.87 -14.76 -9.60
N LEU A 95 0.42 -13.68 -10.25
CA LEU A 95 -0.92 -13.57 -10.82
C LEU A 95 -0.81 -12.97 -12.21
N ALA A 96 -1.06 -13.78 -13.24
CA ALA A 96 -1.11 -13.32 -14.63
C ALA A 96 -2.55 -12.99 -15.03
N VAL A 97 -2.78 -11.80 -15.60
CA VAL A 97 -4.09 -11.31 -16.01
C VAL A 97 -4.01 -10.68 -17.39
N GLN A 98 -5.00 -10.96 -18.24
CA GLN A 98 -5.24 -10.26 -19.50
C GLN A 98 -6.58 -9.53 -19.42
N PRO A 99 -6.60 -8.21 -19.20
CA PRO A 99 -7.85 -7.44 -19.00
C PRO A 99 -8.73 -7.37 -20.26
N GLU A 100 -8.12 -7.56 -21.42
CA GLU A 100 -8.80 -7.59 -22.71
C GLU A 100 -8.91 -9.03 -23.22
N ARG A 101 -10.04 -9.38 -23.82
CA ARG A 101 -10.20 -10.71 -24.45
C ARG A 101 -9.16 -10.87 -25.53
N GLY A 102 -8.36 -11.92 -25.39
CA GLY A 102 -7.15 -12.20 -26.12
C GLY A 102 -7.24 -11.96 -27.64
N GLY A 103 -6.30 -11.16 -28.09
CA GLY A 103 -5.89 -11.00 -29.47
C GLY A 103 -4.37 -10.98 -29.51
N PRO A 104 -3.74 -10.98 -30.69
CA PRO A 104 -2.28 -10.97 -30.82
C PRO A 104 -1.61 -9.75 -30.16
N ASP A 105 -2.39 -8.71 -29.86
CA ASP A 105 -1.92 -7.46 -29.27
C ASP A 105 -2.39 -7.27 -27.81
N ALA A 106 -2.92 -8.32 -27.17
CA ALA A 106 -3.41 -8.24 -25.80
C ALA A 106 -2.29 -7.90 -24.82
N THR A 107 -2.53 -6.89 -23.96
CA THR A 107 -1.64 -6.56 -22.85
C THR A 107 -1.73 -7.63 -21.77
N THR A 108 -0.61 -8.15 -21.32
CA THR A 108 -0.52 -9.09 -20.21
C THR A 108 0.04 -8.36 -18.99
N LEU A 109 -0.63 -8.51 -17.87
CA LEU A 109 -0.25 -7.99 -16.56
C LEU A 109 0.26 -9.15 -15.71
N LEU A 110 1.35 -8.93 -15.02
CA LEU A 110 1.84 -9.85 -14.03
C LEU A 110 2.01 -9.11 -12.70
N ALA A 111 1.26 -9.55 -11.69
CA ALA A 111 1.46 -9.16 -10.32
C ALA A 111 2.34 -10.20 -9.61
N ILE A 112 3.40 -9.75 -9.00
CA ILE A 112 4.30 -10.59 -8.22
C ILE A 112 4.32 -10.02 -6.80
N THR A 113 4.05 -10.84 -5.79
CA THR A 113 4.29 -10.49 -4.40
C THR A 113 5.35 -11.44 -3.84
N VAL A 114 6.39 -10.86 -3.27
CA VAL A 114 7.44 -11.59 -2.56
C VAL A 114 7.29 -11.29 -1.08
N THR A 115 7.03 -12.33 -0.28
CA THR A 115 6.90 -12.21 1.17
C THR A 115 8.19 -12.70 1.82
N ARG A 116 8.91 -11.78 2.46
CA ARG A 116 10.06 -12.07 3.31
C ARG A 116 9.78 -11.58 4.73
N ALA A 117 10.49 -10.60 5.25
CA ALA A 117 10.15 -9.92 6.51
C ALA A 117 8.96 -8.96 6.29
N GLU A 118 9.03 -8.21 5.19
CA GLU A 118 7.95 -7.35 4.70
C GLU A 118 7.60 -7.72 3.26
N PRO A 119 6.31 -7.69 2.89
CA PRO A 119 5.91 -8.02 1.54
C PRO A 119 6.37 -6.91 0.57
N ARG A 120 6.80 -7.32 -0.63
CA ARG A 120 7.13 -6.42 -1.75
C ARG A 120 6.37 -6.85 -2.99
N GLY A 121 5.70 -5.92 -3.63
CA GLY A 121 4.87 -6.17 -4.81
C GLY A 121 5.46 -5.56 -6.08
N SER A 122 5.63 -6.35 -7.14
CA SER A 122 6.00 -5.85 -8.46
C SER A 122 4.85 -6.01 -9.44
N LEU A 123 4.39 -4.88 -10.01
CA LEU A 123 3.53 -4.88 -11.19
C LEU A 123 4.41 -4.85 -12.43
N ARG A 124 4.19 -5.80 -13.34
CA ARG A 124 4.89 -5.89 -14.62
C ARG A 124 3.87 -5.97 -15.75
N ILE A 125 4.04 -5.13 -16.76
CA ILE A 125 3.09 -4.99 -17.88
C ILE A 125 3.82 -5.30 -19.17
N TYR A 126 3.34 -6.31 -19.89
CA TYR A 126 3.90 -6.76 -21.15
C TYR A 126 2.93 -6.48 -22.29
N GLY A 127 3.48 -6.21 -23.44
CA GLY A 127 2.68 -5.95 -24.65
C GLY A 127 3.58 -5.76 -25.86
N ARG A 128 2.99 -5.33 -26.99
CA ARG A 128 3.73 -5.04 -28.21
C ARG A 128 4.16 -3.57 -28.23
N GLY A 129 5.46 -3.34 -28.11
CA GLY A 129 6.08 -2.05 -28.34
C GLY A 129 6.88 -2.08 -29.63
N GLY A 130 6.54 -1.23 -30.63
CA GLY A 130 7.27 -1.21 -31.92
C GLY A 130 7.22 -2.52 -32.72
N GLY A 131 6.17 -3.33 -32.56
CA GLY A 131 5.97 -4.60 -33.26
C GLY A 131 6.52 -5.84 -32.54
N ALA A 132 7.38 -5.68 -31.54
CA ALA A 132 7.94 -6.79 -30.76
C ALA A 132 7.25 -6.87 -29.38
N VAL A 133 7.09 -8.09 -28.86
CA VAL A 133 6.65 -8.32 -27.48
C VAL A 133 7.79 -8.04 -26.54
N SER A 134 7.52 -7.22 -25.53
CA SER A 134 8.49 -6.83 -24.51
C SER A 134 7.80 -6.44 -23.19
N LEU A 135 8.57 -6.31 -22.13
CA LEU A 135 8.16 -5.61 -20.91
C LEU A 135 8.01 -4.12 -21.26
N LEU A 136 6.81 -3.57 -21.07
CA LEU A 136 6.50 -2.16 -21.34
C LEU A 136 6.79 -1.28 -20.11
N THR A 137 6.45 -1.79 -18.93
CA THR A 137 6.73 -1.10 -17.65
C THR A 137 6.80 -2.09 -16.51
N ALA A 138 7.57 -1.71 -15.48
CA ALA A 138 7.64 -2.42 -14.21
C ALA A 138 7.65 -1.39 -13.06
N THR A 139 6.91 -1.72 -12.00
CA THR A 139 6.90 -0.94 -10.76
C THR A 139 7.10 -1.90 -9.60
N LEU A 140 7.99 -1.57 -8.69
CA LEU A 140 8.24 -2.31 -7.45
C LEU A 140 7.94 -1.39 -6.27
N ARG A 141 7.15 -1.87 -5.31
CA ARG A 141 6.81 -1.14 -4.08
C ARG A 141 6.75 -2.09 -2.89
N ASP A 142 6.91 -1.53 -1.71
CA ASP A 142 6.63 -2.24 -0.47
C ASP A 142 5.12 -2.50 -0.35
N GLY A 143 4.78 -3.70 0.07
CA GLY A 143 3.42 -4.16 0.23
C GLY A 143 3.03 -5.33 -0.68
N ALA A 144 2.07 -6.13 -0.23
CA ALA A 144 1.44 -7.17 -1.03
C ALA A 144 0.60 -6.52 -2.14
N LEU A 145 0.81 -6.97 -3.38
CA LEU A 145 0.17 -6.37 -4.55
C LEU A 145 -1.14 -7.09 -4.88
N ALA A 146 -2.20 -6.30 -5.12
CA ALA A 146 -3.46 -6.81 -5.65
C ALA A 146 -3.94 -6.00 -6.86
N LEU A 147 -4.58 -6.70 -7.80
CA LEU A 147 -5.14 -6.15 -9.02
C LEU A 147 -6.67 -6.14 -8.93
N HIS A 148 -7.27 -4.96 -9.14
CA HIS A 148 -8.71 -4.78 -9.07
C HIS A 148 -9.24 -4.31 -10.43
N ALA A 149 -10.20 -5.06 -10.98
CA ALA A 149 -10.88 -4.66 -12.21
C ALA A 149 -11.53 -3.28 -12.04
N TRP A 150 -11.28 -2.39 -13.00
CA TRP A 150 -11.79 -1.02 -12.96
C TRP A 150 -12.62 -0.71 -14.21
N PRO A 151 -13.60 0.19 -14.14
CA PRO A 151 -14.38 0.60 -15.33
C PRO A 151 -13.46 1.12 -16.43
N ARG A 152 -13.88 0.91 -17.68
CA ARG A 152 -13.13 1.44 -18.81
C ARG A 152 -13.09 2.96 -18.77
N GLY A 153 -11.90 3.50 -19.07
CA GLY A 153 -11.66 4.92 -19.16
C GLY A 153 -12.25 5.56 -20.43
N ARG A 154 -11.77 6.76 -20.71
CA ARG A 154 -12.10 7.45 -21.97
C ARG A 154 -11.74 6.58 -23.16
N GLU A 155 -12.55 6.68 -24.24
CA GLU A 155 -12.34 5.94 -25.49
C GLU A 155 -12.35 4.41 -25.34
N GLY A 156 -12.87 3.91 -24.20
CA GLY A 156 -12.98 2.48 -23.93
C GLY A 156 -11.69 1.80 -23.52
N ALA A 157 -10.63 2.56 -23.22
CA ALA A 157 -9.36 2.02 -22.75
C ALA A 157 -9.56 1.21 -21.46
N ALA A 158 -8.93 0.04 -21.38
CA ALA A 158 -8.95 -0.78 -20.17
C ALA A 158 -8.25 -0.05 -19.02
N GLN A 159 -8.83 -0.15 -17.82
CA GLN A 159 -8.24 0.42 -16.62
C GLN A 159 -8.15 -0.63 -15.52
N LEU A 160 -7.18 -0.42 -14.64
CA LEU A 160 -6.89 -1.30 -13.52
C LEU A 160 -6.53 -0.46 -12.30
N LEU A 161 -7.20 -0.69 -11.19
CA LEU A 161 -6.77 -0.18 -9.89
C LEU A 161 -5.81 -1.20 -9.27
N VAL A 162 -4.66 -0.74 -8.86
CA VAL A 162 -3.61 -1.56 -8.23
C VAL A 162 -3.42 -1.08 -6.80
N SER A 163 -3.36 -2.02 -5.86
CA SER A 163 -3.05 -1.72 -4.47
C SER A 163 -1.80 -2.46 -4.00
N TRP A 164 -1.01 -1.80 -3.17
CA TRP A 164 0.08 -2.39 -2.39
C TRP A 164 -0.26 -2.22 -0.91
N GLU A 165 -0.37 -3.34 -0.21
CA GLU A 165 -0.72 -3.36 1.21
C GLU A 165 0.47 -3.82 2.05
N GLY A 166 1.02 -2.93 2.87
CA GLY A 166 2.11 -3.21 3.79
C GLY A 166 1.72 -4.16 4.92
N ALA A 167 2.69 -4.57 5.71
CA ALA A 167 2.44 -5.36 6.90
C ALA A 167 1.55 -4.59 7.90
N PRO A 168 0.62 -5.27 8.60
CA PRO A 168 -0.22 -4.62 9.60
C PRO A 168 0.60 -4.18 10.81
N THR A 169 0.31 -2.98 11.31
CA THR A 169 0.80 -2.49 12.61
C THR A 169 0.12 -3.23 13.76
N GLY A 170 0.57 -3.00 15.01
CA GLY A 170 -0.06 -3.59 16.19
C GLY A 170 -1.55 -3.27 16.36
N ARG A 171 -2.08 -2.25 15.67
CA ARG A 171 -3.52 -1.93 15.62
C ARG A 171 -4.24 -2.45 14.38
N GLY A 172 -3.52 -3.14 13.48
CA GLY A 172 -4.07 -3.66 12.24
C GLY A 172 -4.11 -2.64 11.09
N SER A 173 -3.73 -1.37 11.31
CA SER A 173 -3.52 -0.43 10.21
C SER A 173 -2.31 -0.85 9.39
N ARG A 174 -2.34 -0.60 8.08
CA ARG A 174 -1.28 -0.94 7.13
C ARG A 174 -1.06 0.21 6.17
N LEU A 175 0.17 0.40 5.76
CA LEU A 175 0.47 1.34 4.69
C LEU A 175 -0.18 0.84 3.41
N LEU A 176 -1.03 1.65 2.81
CA LEU A 176 -1.73 1.36 1.57
C LEU A 176 -1.26 2.35 0.50
N HIS A 177 -0.88 1.82 -0.64
CA HIS A 177 -0.60 2.62 -1.82
C HIS A 177 -1.52 2.19 -2.95
N LEU A 178 -2.12 3.16 -3.65
CA LEU A 178 -3.07 2.91 -4.73
C LEU A 178 -2.60 3.61 -6.01
N GLU A 179 -2.71 2.90 -7.13
CA GLU A 179 -2.46 3.47 -8.45
C GLU A 179 -3.57 3.06 -9.43
N LEU A 180 -4.00 3.99 -10.26
CA LEU A 180 -4.87 3.69 -11.38
C LEU A 180 -4.05 3.71 -12.67
N TRP A 181 -4.09 2.59 -13.38
CA TRP A 181 -3.39 2.39 -14.64
C TRP A 181 -4.37 2.33 -15.79
N GLN A 182 -4.03 2.99 -16.87
CA GLN A 182 -4.71 2.88 -18.16
C GLN A 182 -3.84 2.05 -19.11
N LEU A 183 -4.48 1.08 -19.75
CA LEU A 183 -3.85 0.15 -20.68
C LEU A 183 -4.35 0.48 -22.08
N ASP A 184 -3.43 0.75 -22.96
CA ASP A 184 -3.70 0.99 -24.38
C ASP A 184 -2.88 0.02 -25.22
N ALA A 185 -3.56 -0.74 -26.07
CA ALA A 185 -2.90 -1.75 -26.92
C ALA A 185 -1.83 -1.16 -27.84
N ARG A 186 -1.91 0.15 -28.17
CA ARG A 186 -0.97 0.82 -29.08
C ARG A 186 0.04 1.70 -28.34
N ALA A 187 -0.42 2.40 -27.32
CA ALA A 187 0.40 3.35 -26.55
C ALA A 187 1.08 2.72 -25.31
N GLY A 188 0.75 1.47 -24.99
CA GLY A 188 1.28 0.78 -23.81
C GLY A 188 0.48 1.06 -22.54
N ALA A 189 1.16 1.13 -21.40
CA ALA A 189 0.53 1.36 -20.11
C ALA A 189 1.01 2.67 -19.50
N ARG A 190 0.08 3.46 -18.94
CA ARG A 190 0.42 4.66 -18.19
C ARG A 190 -0.32 4.73 -16.88
N ARG A 191 0.34 5.19 -15.84
CA ARG A 191 -0.28 5.53 -14.57
C ARG A 191 -1.03 6.86 -14.73
N VAL A 192 -2.34 6.85 -14.48
CA VAL A 192 -3.21 8.03 -14.61
C VAL A 192 -3.48 8.71 -13.28
N TRP A 193 -3.35 7.97 -12.16
CA TRP A 193 -3.55 8.50 -10.83
C TRP A 193 -2.75 7.68 -9.79
N SER A 194 -2.41 8.33 -8.67
CA SER A 194 -1.77 7.72 -7.50
C SER A 194 -2.32 8.34 -6.21
N SER A 195 -2.46 7.54 -5.15
CA SER A 195 -2.81 8.01 -3.82
C SER A 195 -1.76 8.92 -3.19
N ASP A 196 -0.50 8.88 -3.65
CA ASP A 196 0.59 9.71 -3.12
C ASP A 196 0.28 11.21 -3.19
N GLY A 197 -0.48 11.64 -4.21
CA GLY A 197 -0.89 13.03 -4.35
C GLY A 197 -1.92 13.49 -3.31
N LEU A 198 -2.67 12.57 -2.72
CA LEU A 198 -3.67 12.84 -1.68
C LEU A 198 -3.11 12.61 -0.27
N PHE A 199 -2.19 11.68 -0.13
CA PHE A 199 -1.62 11.25 1.15
C PHE A 199 -0.08 11.28 1.10
N PRO A 200 0.54 12.46 1.12
CA PRO A 200 1.99 12.61 0.98
C PRO A 200 2.78 11.94 2.12
N GLU A 201 2.18 11.80 3.30
CA GLU A 201 2.76 11.12 4.46
C GLU A 201 2.42 9.61 4.52
N GLY A 202 1.82 9.09 3.44
CA GLY A 202 1.33 7.72 3.34
C GLY A 202 -0.11 7.55 3.86
N LEU A 203 -0.83 6.64 3.21
CA LEU A 203 -2.20 6.26 3.56
C LEU A 203 -2.17 5.06 4.51
N TRP A 204 -2.39 5.29 5.79
CA TRP A 204 -2.41 4.24 6.81
C TRP A 204 -3.83 3.68 6.96
N ALA A 205 -4.15 2.71 6.14
CA ALA A 205 -5.48 2.13 6.04
C ALA A 205 -5.76 1.14 7.18
N ILE A 206 -6.93 1.30 7.81
CA ILE A 206 -7.52 0.36 8.77
C ILE A 206 -8.43 -0.63 8.03
N ALA A 207 -9.14 -0.13 7.01
CA ALA A 207 -9.96 -0.94 6.13
C ALA A 207 -9.88 -0.38 4.70
N PHE A 208 -9.92 -1.28 3.73
CA PHE A 208 -9.94 -0.94 2.31
C PHE A 208 -10.86 -1.90 1.58
N ASP A 209 -11.73 -1.38 0.74
CA ASP A 209 -12.67 -2.14 -0.06
C ASP A 209 -12.77 -1.57 -1.47
N VAL A 210 -12.89 -2.44 -2.47
CA VAL A 210 -13.02 -2.08 -3.88
C VAL A 210 -14.24 -2.75 -4.49
N ALA A 211 -15.14 -1.96 -5.07
CA ALA A 211 -16.33 -2.47 -5.75
C ALA A 211 -16.74 -1.59 -6.94
N ARG A 212 -16.86 -2.20 -8.12
CA ARG A 212 -17.50 -1.62 -9.32
C ARG A 212 -17.11 -0.16 -9.65
N GLY A 213 -15.81 0.15 -9.67
CA GLY A 213 -15.33 1.49 -10.02
C GLY A 213 -15.45 2.51 -8.89
N GLN A 214 -15.53 2.00 -7.68
CA GLN A 214 -15.44 2.75 -6.44
C GLN A 214 -14.46 2.05 -5.51
N PHE A 215 -13.82 2.80 -4.65
CA PHE A 215 -13.15 2.25 -3.49
C PHE A 215 -13.48 3.08 -2.26
N SER A 216 -13.45 2.44 -1.12
CA SER A 216 -13.53 3.09 0.18
C SER A 216 -12.32 2.74 1.01
N VAL A 217 -11.82 3.72 1.76
CA VAL A 217 -10.71 3.55 2.68
C VAL A 217 -11.03 4.21 4.00
N ARG A 218 -10.87 3.47 5.10
CA ARG A 218 -10.83 4.03 6.45
C ARG A 218 -9.39 4.05 6.90
N HIS A 219 -8.91 5.21 7.30
CA HIS A 219 -7.51 5.42 7.57
C HIS A 219 -7.28 6.28 8.82
N GLU A 220 -6.08 6.23 9.35
CA GLU A 220 -5.63 7.08 10.45
C GLU A 220 -5.46 8.52 9.95
N ALA A 221 -6.16 9.45 10.58
CA ALA A 221 -5.93 10.88 10.35
C ALA A 221 -4.79 11.34 11.26
N ARG A 222 -3.58 11.47 10.71
CA ARG A 222 -2.40 11.92 11.46
C ARG A 222 -2.44 13.44 11.65
N TYR A 223 -2.23 13.89 12.87
CA TYR A 223 -2.24 15.30 13.29
C TYR A 223 -1.33 15.48 14.53
N PRO A 224 -0.92 16.68 14.89
CA PRO A 224 -0.15 16.90 16.11
C PRO A 224 -0.85 16.32 17.34
N GLY A 225 -0.15 15.43 18.07
CA GLY A 225 -0.69 14.66 19.18
C GLY A 225 -1.30 13.31 18.82
N TRP A 226 -1.31 12.94 17.54
CA TRP A 226 -1.56 11.56 17.16
C TRP A 226 -0.37 10.68 17.58
N THR A 227 -0.65 9.53 18.20
CA THR A 227 0.36 8.60 18.69
C THR A 227 0.11 7.20 18.15
N SER A 228 1.12 6.58 17.56
CA SER A 228 1.01 5.22 17.03
C SER A 228 0.58 4.23 18.12
N GLY A 229 -0.33 3.33 17.78
CA GLY A 229 -0.81 2.28 18.70
C GLY A 229 -1.92 2.68 19.66
N CYS A 230 -2.25 3.97 19.80
CA CYS A 230 -3.30 4.42 20.72
C CYS A 230 -4.71 4.25 20.14
N ALA A 231 -5.65 3.77 20.97
CA ALA A 231 -7.04 3.61 20.58
C ALA A 231 -7.84 4.92 20.68
N GLY A 232 -8.93 5.04 19.91
CA GLY A 232 -9.88 6.15 20.02
C GLY A 232 -9.42 7.45 19.38
N GLN A 233 -8.31 7.46 18.64
CA GLN A 233 -7.85 8.60 17.87
C GLN A 233 -8.75 8.85 16.65
N THR A 234 -8.60 10.01 16.03
CA THR A 234 -9.42 10.36 14.87
C THR A 234 -9.04 9.51 13.66
N GLU A 235 -10.05 8.95 13.03
CA GLU A 235 -9.96 8.21 11.78
C GLU A 235 -10.88 8.86 10.75
N GLU A 236 -10.52 8.78 9.48
CA GLU A 236 -11.35 9.24 8.37
C GLU A 236 -11.70 8.06 7.46
N GLU A 237 -12.97 8.00 7.04
CA GLU A 237 -13.47 7.06 6.05
C GLU A 237 -13.84 7.85 4.81
N GLU A 238 -13.21 7.54 3.70
CA GLU A 238 -13.38 8.22 2.44
C GLU A 238 -13.82 7.23 1.37
N ALA A 239 -14.81 7.63 0.59
CA ALA A 239 -15.27 6.87 -0.57
C ALA A 239 -14.98 7.64 -1.85
N TYR A 240 -14.36 6.97 -2.79
CA TYR A 240 -13.95 7.52 -4.09
C TYR A 240 -14.65 6.79 -5.23
N ARG A 241 -14.96 7.52 -6.27
CA ARG A 241 -15.56 6.99 -7.50
C ARG A 241 -14.90 7.60 -8.72
N GLN A 242 -14.78 6.83 -9.78
CA GLN A 242 -14.38 7.36 -11.08
C GLN A 242 -15.58 7.87 -11.86
N PRO A 243 -15.69 9.18 -12.14
CA PRO A 243 -16.66 9.69 -13.09
C PRO A 243 -16.32 9.22 -14.52
N PRO A 244 -17.34 9.02 -15.40
CA PRO A 244 -17.09 8.54 -16.77
C PRO A 244 -16.15 9.42 -17.62
N ALA A 245 -16.07 10.72 -17.30
CA ALA A 245 -15.25 11.69 -18.03
C ALA A 245 -13.91 12.01 -17.34
N SER A 246 -13.65 11.45 -16.16
CA SER A 246 -12.43 11.73 -15.37
C SER A 246 -11.39 10.64 -15.54
N GLU A 247 -10.12 11.02 -15.57
CA GLU A 247 -9.01 10.06 -15.50
C GLU A 247 -8.65 9.70 -14.06
N ALA A 248 -9.13 10.46 -13.07
CA ALA A 248 -8.85 10.24 -11.66
C ALA A 248 -10.12 9.98 -10.85
N PRO A 249 -10.05 9.16 -9.80
CA PRO A 249 -11.12 9.03 -8.82
C PRO A 249 -11.38 10.35 -8.10
N VAL A 250 -12.65 10.65 -7.83
CA VAL A 250 -13.06 11.83 -7.07
C VAL A 250 -13.69 11.42 -5.75
N LEU A 251 -13.44 12.21 -4.71
CA LEU A 251 -14.02 12.01 -3.40
C LEU A 251 -15.54 12.25 -3.46
N MET A 252 -16.31 11.25 -3.07
CA MET A 252 -17.78 11.28 -3.02
C MET A 252 -18.31 11.52 -1.62
N HIS A 253 -17.66 10.95 -0.63
CA HIS A 253 -18.09 10.99 0.75
C HIS A 253 -16.89 10.93 1.68
N ARG A 254 -16.99 11.70 2.80
CA ARG A 254 -16.04 11.63 3.92
C ARG A 254 -16.82 11.53 5.23
N ARG A 255 -16.43 10.60 6.08
CA ARG A 255 -16.92 10.45 7.44
C ARG A 255 -15.76 10.50 8.42
N VAL A 256 -15.93 11.22 9.52
CA VAL A 256 -14.92 11.34 10.58
C VAL A 256 -15.35 10.54 11.79
N TRP A 257 -14.49 9.65 12.24
CA TRP A 257 -14.63 8.90 13.46
C TRP A 257 -13.77 9.51 14.56
N ASN A 258 -14.28 9.53 15.80
CA ASN A 258 -13.55 10.09 16.95
C ASN A 258 -12.96 11.50 16.72
N GLY A 259 -13.64 12.36 15.97
CA GLY A 259 -13.19 13.73 15.68
C GLY A 259 -12.88 14.55 16.92
N TRP A 260 -13.47 14.17 18.09
CA TRP A 260 -13.20 14.78 19.37
C TRP A 260 -11.72 14.77 19.77
N HIS A 261 -10.96 13.75 19.38
CA HIS A 261 -9.54 13.62 19.72
C HIS A 261 -8.69 14.66 18.99
N ARG A 262 -8.92 14.85 17.69
CA ARG A 262 -8.26 15.92 16.92
C ARG A 262 -8.64 17.31 17.45
N GLU A 263 -9.90 17.52 17.82
CA GLU A 263 -10.35 18.78 18.44
C GLU A 263 -9.65 19.03 19.79
N LEU A 264 -9.48 17.99 20.61
CA LEU A 264 -8.75 18.06 21.88
C LEU A 264 -7.30 18.49 21.63
N HIS A 265 -6.60 17.78 20.75
CA HIS A 265 -5.19 18.07 20.48
C HIS A 265 -4.97 19.42 19.81
N ALA A 266 -5.93 19.91 19.04
CA ALA A 266 -5.92 21.30 18.58
C ALA A 266 -6.01 22.30 19.74
N ALA A 267 -6.81 22.02 20.77
CA ALA A 267 -6.87 22.84 21.97
C ALA A 267 -5.58 22.72 22.81
N VAL A 268 -4.99 21.54 22.92
CA VAL A 268 -3.70 21.32 23.60
C VAL A 268 -2.59 22.09 22.87
N ALA A 269 -2.51 22.01 21.56
CA ALA A 269 -1.50 22.76 20.78
C ALA A 269 -1.63 24.27 20.96
N ARG A 270 -2.87 24.80 21.02
CA ARG A 270 -3.12 26.23 21.33
C ARG A 270 -2.66 26.58 22.75
N LEU A 271 -2.88 25.69 23.75
CA LEU A 271 -2.40 25.92 25.11
C LEU A 271 -0.88 26.02 25.13
N LEU A 272 -0.18 25.07 24.50
CA LEU A 272 1.28 25.06 24.47
C LEU A 272 1.84 26.30 23.76
N ALA A 273 1.23 26.71 22.66
CA ALA A 273 1.61 27.95 21.97
C ALA A 273 1.38 29.19 22.84
N ALA A 274 0.23 29.26 23.55
CA ALA A 274 -0.08 30.37 24.46
C ALA A 274 0.88 30.45 25.66
N LEU A 275 1.32 29.30 26.19
CA LEU A 275 2.37 29.25 27.23
C LEU A 275 3.71 29.73 26.71
N GLY A 276 4.08 29.36 25.48
CA GLY A 276 5.37 29.78 24.86
C GLY A 276 5.43 31.26 24.50
N THR A 277 4.28 31.92 24.34
CA THR A 277 4.19 33.36 23.96
C THR A 277 3.64 34.26 25.08
N ASP A 278 3.35 33.70 26.26
CA ASP A 278 2.68 34.40 27.39
C ASP A 278 1.34 35.07 27.00
N ASP A 279 0.58 34.44 26.05
CA ASP A 279 -0.73 34.97 25.61
C ASP A 279 -1.79 34.78 26.70
N ALA A 280 -1.91 35.81 27.58
CA ALA A 280 -2.86 35.82 28.69
C ALA A 280 -4.33 35.65 28.26
N ARG A 281 -4.71 36.12 27.03
CA ARG A 281 -6.07 35.99 26.53
C ARG A 281 -6.39 34.56 26.13
N ALA A 282 -5.54 33.93 25.34
CA ALA A 282 -5.70 32.53 24.95
C ALA A 282 -5.65 31.60 26.17
N LEU A 283 -4.75 31.86 27.14
CA LEU A 283 -4.69 31.12 28.41
C LEU A 283 -5.98 31.27 29.22
N ALA A 284 -6.59 32.46 29.29
CA ALA A 284 -7.85 32.65 30.01
C ALA A 284 -9.03 31.95 29.33
N GLU A 285 -9.02 31.83 28.00
CA GLU A 285 -10.03 31.09 27.23
C GLU A 285 -9.92 29.58 27.44
N LEU A 286 -8.71 29.05 27.32
CA LEU A 286 -8.44 27.61 27.41
C LEU A 286 -8.46 27.09 28.87
N VAL A 287 -8.06 27.92 29.82
CA VAL A 287 -7.97 27.61 31.26
C VAL A 287 -8.74 28.66 32.07
N PRO A 288 -10.07 28.60 32.09
CA PRO A 288 -10.89 29.65 32.74
C PRO A 288 -10.66 29.76 34.25
N ASN A 289 -10.27 28.68 34.89
CA ASN A 289 -10.00 28.68 36.35
C ASN A 289 -8.61 29.28 36.64
N GLY A 290 -8.60 30.45 37.32
CA GLY A 290 -7.37 31.17 37.70
C GLY A 290 -6.40 30.36 38.57
N ALA A 291 -6.93 29.52 39.48
CA ALA A 291 -6.12 28.67 40.36
C ALA A 291 -5.42 27.56 39.54
N VAL A 292 -6.06 27.04 38.51
CA VAL A 292 -5.44 26.07 37.58
C VAL A 292 -4.35 26.77 36.75
N ARG A 293 -4.63 27.97 36.20
CA ARG A 293 -3.62 28.75 35.47
C ARG A 293 -2.38 29.05 36.29
N ALA A 294 -2.54 29.40 37.57
CA ALA A 294 -1.40 29.69 38.45
C ALA A 294 -0.48 28.49 38.72
N ARG A 295 -0.98 27.27 38.49
CA ARG A 295 -0.23 26.01 38.67
C ARG A 295 0.41 25.50 37.39
N LEU A 296 0.09 26.10 36.24
CA LEU A 296 0.66 25.64 34.94
C LEU A 296 2.16 25.92 34.91
N PRO A 297 2.98 24.91 34.55
CA PRO A 297 4.38 25.15 34.22
C PRO A 297 4.47 26.06 32.99
N ARG A 298 5.49 26.92 32.96
CA ARG A 298 5.69 27.87 31.83
C ARG A 298 6.08 27.18 30.52
N ALA A 299 6.70 26.00 30.61
CA ALA A 299 7.10 25.23 29.43
C ALA A 299 6.66 23.79 29.60
N LEU A 300 5.76 23.36 28.72
CA LEU A 300 5.25 21.99 28.63
C LEU A 300 5.49 21.44 27.24
N GLU A 301 5.77 20.16 27.18
CA GLU A 301 5.75 19.33 25.96
C GLU A 301 4.80 18.16 26.14
N LEU A 302 4.15 17.73 25.04
CA LEU A 302 3.35 16.51 25.07
C LEU A 302 4.25 15.29 25.15
N GLU A 303 3.87 14.33 25.99
CA GLU A 303 4.42 12.99 25.91
C GLU A 303 3.74 12.19 24.79
N PRO A 304 4.48 11.35 24.05
CA PRO A 304 3.90 10.43 23.08
C PRO A 304 3.23 9.24 23.78
N ALA A 305 2.19 9.53 24.56
CA ALA A 305 1.42 8.56 25.33
C ALA A 305 -0.04 8.53 24.87
N CYS A 306 -0.73 7.42 25.14
CA CYS A 306 -2.16 7.32 24.87
C CYS A 306 -2.96 8.17 25.83
N ASP A 307 -3.91 8.95 25.32
CA ASP A 307 -4.82 9.72 26.14
C ASP A 307 -5.78 8.82 26.92
N GLU A 308 -5.98 9.12 28.19
CA GLU A 308 -6.86 8.36 29.06
C GLU A 308 -8.25 9.00 29.10
N ARG A 309 -9.28 8.24 28.70
CA ARG A 309 -10.68 8.63 28.91
C ARG A 309 -11.12 8.32 30.32
N VAL A 310 -11.54 9.36 31.05
CA VAL A 310 -12.09 9.19 32.40
C VAL A 310 -13.58 8.91 32.28
N PRO A 311 -14.08 7.85 32.95
CA PRO A 311 -15.52 7.47 32.91
C PRO A 311 -16.46 8.55 33.40
N ALA A 312 -16.06 9.32 34.43
CA ALA A 312 -16.87 10.36 35.02
C ALA A 312 -16.01 11.56 35.47
N PRO A 313 -16.45 12.79 35.19
CA PRO A 313 -17.61 13.14 34.36
C PRO A 313 -17.38 12.89 32.86
N ALA A 314 -18.46 12.56 32.16
CA ALA A 314 -18.40 12.30 30.72
C ALA A 314 -17.72 13.46 29.96
N GLY A 315 -16.96 13.10 28.92
CA GLY A 315 -16.19 14.07 28.11
C GLY A 315 -14.93 14.59 28.81
N THR A 316 -14.41 13.86 29.79
CA THR A 316 -13.14 14.15 30.45
C THR A 316 -12.04 13.25 29.88
N VAL A 317 -10.88 13.86 29.60
CA VAL A 317 -9.69 13.17 29.04
C VAL A 317 -8.45 13.68 29.77
N ILE A 318 -7.55 12.78 30.10
CA ILE A 318 -6.23 13.09 30.65
C ILE A 318 -5.20 12.97 29.53
N VAL A 319 -4.42 14.02 29.33
CA VAL A 319 -3.31 14.09 28.39
C VAL A 319 -2.00 14.19 29.17
N ALA A 320 -1.04 13.34 28.85
CA ALA A 320 0.27 13.35 29.47
C ALA A 320 1.17 14.44 28.87
N ALA A 321 1.93 15.12 29.73
CA ALA A 321 2.89 16.15 29.34
C ALA A 321 4.11 16.12 30.26
N THR A 322 5.22 16.70 29.81
CA THR A 322 6.44 16.90 30.60
C THR A 322 6.87 18.36 30.58
N THR A 323 7.67 18.78 31.55
CA THR A 323 8.28 20.11 31.51
C THR A 323 9.41 20.14 30.49
N ARG A 324 9.43 21.18 29.63
CA ARG A 324 10.49 21.42 28.65
C ARG A 324 11.66 22.18 29.29
N GLY A 325 12.89 21.70 29.07
CA GLY A 325 14.10 22.48 29.32
C GLY A 325 14.42 22.71 30.79
N GLY A 326 14.86 21.69 31.49
CA GLY A 326 15.53 21.75 32.77
C GLY A 326 16.47 20.57 32.89
N GLU A 327 17.50 20.68 33.77
CA GLU A 327 18.26 19.51 34.14
C GLU A 327 17.32 18.42 34.72
N PRO A 328 17.63 17.12 34.52
CA PRO A 328 16.79 16.04 35.03
C PRO A 328 16.55 16.19 36.55
N PRO A 329 15.34 15.80 37.06
CA PRO A 329 14.36 14.97 36.35
C PRO A 329 13.28 15.78 35.63
N LEU A 330 12.94 15.35 34.38
CA LEU A 330 11.70 15.74 33.71
C LEU A 330 10.51 15.40 34.64
N ILE A 331 9.73 16.40 34.99
CA ILE A 331 8.54 16.16 35.84
C ILE A 331 7.37 15.86 34.93
N PRO A 332 6.80 14.64 34.99
CA PRO A 332 5.61 14.31 34.22
C PRO A 332 4.37 14.99 34.84
N TRP A 333 3.49 15.46 33.95
CA TRP A 333 2.25 16.18 34.31
C TRP A 333 1.03 15.50 33.70
N SER A 334 -0.06 15.51 34.43
CA SER A 334 -1.40 15.14 33.97
C SER A 334 -2.20 16.39 33.69
N LEU A 335 -2.65 16.55 32.45
CA LEU A 335 -3.51 17.63 31.98
C LEU A 335 -4.93 17.09 31.83
N THR A 336 -5.83 17.43 32.74
CA THR A 336 -7.24 16.98 32.71
C THR A 336 -8.07 17.96 31.89
N TRP A 337 -8.53 17.52 30.73
CA TRP A 337 -9.36 18.28 29.82
C TRP A 337 -10.83 17.90 29.94
N ARG A 338 -11.72 18.85 29.75
CA ARG A 338 -13.18 18.64 29.72
C ARG A 338 -13.80 19.28 28.50
N ARG A 339 -14.65 18.53 27.82
CA ARG A 339 -15.43 19.04 26.69
C ARG A 339 -16.67 19.75 27.19
N GLY A 340 -16.85 21.00 26.80
CA GLY A 340 -18.02 21.83 27.10
C GLY A 340 -18.65 22.40 25.83
N PRO A 341 -19.73 23.22 25.95
CA PRO A 341 -20.40 23.82 24.79
C PRO A 341 -19.50 24.70 23.92
N ARG A 342 -18.42 25.22 24.50
CA ARG A 342 -17.44 26.08 23.81
C ARG A 342 -16.15 25.33 23.44
N GLY A 343 -16.20 23.99 23.34
CA GLY A 343 -15.05 23.15 23.05
C GLY A 343 -14.29 22.67 24.28
N TRP A 344 -13.06 22.23 24.07
CA TRP A 344 -12.18 21.65 25.09
C TRP A 344 -11.54 22.71 25.96
N ARG A 345 -11.51 22.50 27.30
CA ARG A 345 -10.89 23.35 28.29
C ARG A 345 -10.12 22.54 29.31
N LEU A 346 -9.00 23.07 29.75
CA LEU A 346 -8.20 22.48 30.80
C LEU A 346 -8.93 22.72 32.14
N ALA A 347 -9.31 21.63 32.80
CA ALA A 347 -10.04 21.62 34.06
C ALA A 347 -9.13 21.45 35.27
N ALA A 348 -8.03 20.69 35.13
CA ALA A 348 -7.05 20.49 36.18
C ALA A 348 -5.66 20.23 35.63
N VAL A 349 -4.63 20.51 36.42
CA VAL A 349 -3.23 20.20 36.15
C VAL A 349 -2.59 19.70 37.44
N SER A 350 -1.82 18.60 37.34
CA SER A 350 -1.11 18.04 38.50
C SER A 350 0.16 17.34 38.06
N PRO A 351 1.25 17.41 38.86
CA PRO A 351 2.40 16.54 38.66
C PRO A 351 1.97 15.09 38.90
N VAL A 352 2.51 14.14 38.14
CA VAL A 352 2.24 12.70 38.29
C VAL A 352 2.97 12.12 39.49
N LEU A 353 4.19 12.62 39.77
CA LEU A 353 4.99 12.27 40.95
C LEU A 353 5.00 13.44 41.90
N LYS A 354 4.75 13.18 43.18
CA LYS A 354 4.85 14.14 44.26
C LYS A 354 6.19 14.01 44.96
#